data_97594ae68d65b6eaaee52da1eaca2de7
#
_entry.id   97594ae68d65b6eaaee52da1eaca2de7
#
_cell.length_a   1.000
_cell.length_b   1.000
_cell.length_c   1.000
_cell.angle_alpha   90.00
_cell.angle_beta   90.00
_cell.angle_gamma   90.00
#
_symmetry.space_group_name_H-M   'P 1'
#
loop_
_entity.id
_entity.type
_entity.pdbx_description
1 polymer ?
#
loop_
_entity_poly.entity_id
_entity_poly.type
_entity_poly.pdbx_seq_one_letter_code
_entity_poly.pdbx_strand_id
1 'polypeptide(L)'
;MKAGGSLVLTADADAAARQAVADARASLGAEPPSFAVLFASADFASSAPALVAAVAEETGGVPLIGCVAQAVAGGAREVESGPAVSLWLASDLGPVETFAMEFVQTASGGAFGGYRFTPGVHLMVCDPFTFPAGDLLAHLNQHVPGAVVMGGMASVALRSGQSLLFLDDRVVTDGAVGVHLPRAGIHPLVAQGCRPVGDPYIVTQADG
;
A
#
# COMPACT_ATOMS: atom_id res chain seq x y z
N MET A 1 -14.19 -4.43 -14.85
CA MET A 1 -13.40 -3.62 -13.91
C MET A 1 -13.31 -2.19 -14.43
N LYS A 2 -13.62 -1.21 -13.59
CA LYS A 2 -13.34 0.22 -13.82
C LYS A 2 -12.49 0.73 -12.67
N ALA A 3 -11.78 1.81 -12.86
CA ALA A 3 -10.99 2.46 -11.83
C ALA A 3 -11.16 3.97 -11.90
N GLY A 4 -11.11 4.61 -10.74
CA GLY A 4 -11.11 6.06 -10.58
C GLY A 4 -10.07 6.48 -9.57
N GLY A 5 -9.43 7.61 -9.80
CA GLY A 5 -8.40 8.13 -8.90
C GLY A 5 -8.55 9.60 -8.63
N SER A 6 -8.05 10.03 -7.49
CA SER A 6 -8.01 11.43 -7.07
C SER A 6 -6.68 11.79 -6.44
N LEU A 7 -6.36 13.08 -6.45
CA LEU A 7 -5.26 13.68 -5.68
C LEU A 7 -5.75 14.99 -5.08
N VAL A 8 -5.79 15.05 -3.75
CA VAL A 8 -6.35 16.16 -2.98
C VAL A 8 -5.26 16.80 -2.13
N LEU A 9 -5.25 18.13 -2.05
CA LEU A 9 -4.23 18.91 -1.34
C LEU A 9 -4.77 19.64 -0.10
N THR A 10 -5.86 19.14 0.46
CA THR A 10 -6.52 19.68 1.66
C THR A 10 -5.88 19.11 2.91
N ALA A 11 -5.54 19.95 3.88
CA ALA A 11 -4.85 19.54 5.11
C ALA A 11 -5.78 18.93 6.17
N ASP A 12 -7.07 19.25 6.15
CA ASP A 12 -8.04 18.68 7.07
C ASP A 12 -8.38 17.25 6.64
N ALA A 13 -8.28 16.30 7.57
CA ALA A 13 -8.41 14.88 7.27
C ALA A 13 -9.82 14.51 6.76
N ASP A 14 -10.87 15.03 7.40
CA ASP A 14 -12.24 14.73 7.02
C ASP A 14 -12.60 15.37 5.67
N ALA A 15 -12.17 16.62 5.45
CA ALA A 15 -12.38 17.28 4.17
C ALA A 15 -11.60 16.60 3.05
N ALA A 16 -10.36 16.17 3.30
CA ALA A 16 -9.54 15.45 2.36
C ALA A 16 -10.16 14.09 2.00
N ALA A 17 -10.67 13.35 2.97
CA ALA A 17 -11.36 12.07 2.75
C ALA A 17 -12.60 12.25 1.86
N ARG A 18 -13.50 13.15 2.24
CA ARG A 18 -14.73 13.44 1.46
C ARG A 18 -14.42 13.85 0.03
N GLN A 19 -13.48 14.77 -0.15
CA GLN A 19 -13.12 15.23 -1.49
C GLN A 19 -12.45 14.11 -2.30
N ALA A 20 -11.51 13.36 -1.72
CA ALA A 20 -10.83 12.28 -2.39
C ALA A 20 -11.81 11.19 -2.88
N VAL A 21 -12.76 10.80 -2.02
CA VAL A 21 -13.78 9.82 -2.39
C VAL A 21 -14.72 10.36 -3.46
N ALA A 22 -15.18 11.62 -3.35
CA ALA A 22 -16.06 12.24 -4.35
C ALA A 22 -15.40 12.29 -5.73
N ASP A 23 -14.13 12.75 -5.80
CA ASP A 23 -13.39 12.89 -7.05
C ASP A 23 -13.06 11.53 -7.68
N ALA A 24 -12.65 10.54 -6.85
CA ALA A 24 -12.38 9.19 -7.31
C ALA A 24 -13.66 8.49 -7.81
N ARG A 25 -14.80 8.67 -7.12
CA ARG A 25 -16.09 8.15 -7.57
C ARG A 25 -16.57 8.82 -8.88
N ALA A 26 -16.36 10.11 -9.04
CA ALA A 26 -16.69 10.80 -10.28
C ALA A 26 -15.92 10.20 -11.47
N SER A 27 -14.66 9.83 -11.27
CA SER A 27 -13.83 9.14 -12.28
C SER A 27 -14.22 7.68 -12.47
N LEU A 28 -14.67 6.98 -11.41
CA LEU A 28 -15.14 5.59 -11.47
C LEU A 28 -16.47 5.44 -12.23
N GLY A 29 -17.33 6.44 -12.14
CA GLY A 29 -18.68 6.45 -12.73
C GLY A 29 -19.74 5.85 -11.81
N ALA A 30 -20.80 5.26 -12.40
CA ALA A 30 -21.95 4.76 -11.65
C ALA A 30 -21.73 3.44 -10.89
N GLU A 31 -20.64 2.75 -11.14
CA GLU A 31 -20.33 1.46 -10.51
C GLU A 31 -19.96 1.66 -9.04
N PRO A 32 -20.46 0.85 -8.11
CA PRO A 32 -20.03 0.91 -6.73
C PRO A 32 -18.57 0.45 -6.61
N PRO A 33 -17.73 1.12 -5.79
CA PRO A 33 -16.38 0.65 -5.54
C PRO A 33 -16.40 -0.69 -4.77
N SER A 34 -15.44 -1.55 -5.06
CA SER A 34 -15.23 -2.83 -4.38
C SER A 34 -13.86 -2.93 -3.70
N PHE A 35 -12.98 -1.97 -3.95
CA PHE A 35 -11.65 -1.91 -3.36
C PHE A 35 -11.07 -0.49 -3.43
N ALA A 36 -10.25 -0.13 -2.44
CA ALA A 36 -9.57 1.16 -2.34
C ALA A 36 -8.08 1.01 -2.04
N VAL A 37 -7.27 1.90 -2.63
CA VAL A 37 -5.86 2.11 -2.24
C VAL A 37 -5.70 3.57 -1.85
N LEU A 38 -5.21 3.82 -0.64
CA LEU A 38 -5.06 5.15 -0.05
C LEU A 38 -3.60 5.44 0.29
N PHE A 39 -3.06 6.52 -0.25
CA PHE A 39 -1.79 7.07 0.19
C PHE A 39 -1.97 8.50 0.70
N ALA A 40 -1.31 8.82 1.81
CA ALA A 40 -1.31 10.16 2.38
C ALA A 40 0.12 10.63 2.63
N SER A 41 0.38 11.94 2.49
CA SER A 41 1.66 12.52 2.83
C SER A 41 1.94 12.49 4.33
N ALA A 42 3.20 12.69 4.72
CA ALA A 42 3.63 12.72 6.12
C ALA A 42 2.87 13.75 6.99
N ASP A 43 2.30 14.79 6.37
CA ASP A 43 1.47 15.80 7.05
C ASP A 43 0.26 15.19 7.74
N PHE A 44 -0.22 14.05 7.27
CA PHE A 44 -1.35 13.32 7.87
C PHE A 44 -0.93 12.32 8.96
N ALA A 45 0.35 12.22 9.33
CA ALA A 45 0.79 11.19 10.27
C ALA A 45 0.02 11.23 11.62
N SER A 46 -0.24 12.42 12.16
CA SER A 46 -0.98 12.57 13.43
C SER A 46 -2.49 12.36 13.29
N SER A 47 -3.05 12.56 12.10
CA SER A 47 -4.48 12.40 11.79
C SER A 47 -4.80 11.18 10.93
N ALA A 48 -3.82 10.31 10.70
CA ALA A 48 -3.98 9.11 9.89
C ALA A 48 -5.16 8.21 10.33
N PRO A 49 -5.40 7.96 11.63
CA PRO A 49 -6.57 7.21 12.05
C PRO A 49 -7.90 7.87 11.68
N ALA A 50 -7.99 9.21 11.79
CA ALA A 50 -9.19 9.94 11.39
C ALA A 50 -9.38 9.92 9.87
N LEU A 51 -8.31 10.11 9.11
CA LEU A 51 -8.35 10.07 7.65
C LEU A 51 -8.85 8.71 7.14
N VAL A 52 -8.26 7.61 7.62
CA VAL A 52 -8.62 6.27 7.13
C VAL A 52 -10.05 5.89 7.52
N ALA A 53 -10.48 6.24 8.74
CA ALA A 53 -11.86 6.02 9.19
C ALA A 53 -12.86 6.81 8.34
N ALA A 54 -12.57 8.08 8.04
CA ALA A 54 -13.43 8.91 7.18
C ALA A 54 -13.51 8.38 5.74
N VAL A 55 -12.39 7.91 5.16
CA VAL A 55 -12.41 7.26 3.84
C VAL A 55 -13.22 5.98 3.86
N ALA A 56 -13.10 5.15 4.91
CA ALA A 56 -13.89 3.94 5.07
C ALA A 56 -15.40 4.25 5.16
N GLU A 57 -15.79 5.26 5.94
CA GLU A 57 -17.19 5.71 6.05
C GLU A 57 -17.72 6.20 4.69
N GLU A 58 -17.01 7.09 4.03
CA GLU A 58 -17.40 7.67 2.75
C GLU A 58 -17.49 6.64 1.60
N THR A 59 -16.68 5.58 1.66
CA THR A 59 -16.73 4.49 0.68
C THR A 59 -17.78 3.43 1.00
N GLY A 60 -18.30 3.41 2.24
CA GLY A 60 -19.22 2.38 2.72
C GLY A 60 -18.51 1.12 3.20
N GLY A 61 -17.26 1.24 3.67
CA GLY A 61 -16.48 0.15 4.23
C GLY A 61 -15.93 -0.83 3.19
N VAL A 62 -15.58 -0.35 2.00
CA VAL A 62 -14.90 -1.21 1.02
C VAL A 62 -13.51 -1.61 1.54
N PRO A 63 -13.03 -2.82 1.22
CA PRO A 63 -11.66 -3.24 1.53
C PRO A 63 -10.65 -2.18 1.10
N LEU A 64 -9.73 -1.80 2.01
CA LEU A 64 -8.78 -0.72 1.79
C LEU A 64 -7.39 -1.11 2.28
N ILE A 65 -6.36 -0.80 1.49
CA ILE A 65 -4.95 -0.82 1.93
C ILE A 65 -4.25 0.47 1.55
N GLY A 66 -3.12 0.74 2.19
CA GLY A 66 -2.27 1.88 1.86
C GLY A 66 -1.30 2.24 2.96
N CYS A 67 -0.79 3.45 2.94
CA CYS A 67 0.08 3.97 4.00
C CYS A 67 0.23 5.49 3.95
N VAL A 68 0.84 6.02 5.01
CA VAL A 68 1.48 7.33 4.95
C VAL A 68 2.83 7.18 4.24
N ALA A 69 3.09 8.03 3.27
CA ALA A 69 4.28 8.02 2.42
C ALA A 69 4.98 9.38 2.41
N GLN A 70 6.28 9.38 2.09
CA GLN A 70 7.08 10.61 2.01
C GLN A 70 6.59 11.54 0.88
N ALA A 71 6.19 10.96 -0.24
CA ALA A 71 5.59 11.65 -1.36
C ALA A 71 4.40 10.84 -1.88
N VAL A 72 3.44 11.50 -2.48
CA VAL A 72 2.27 10.85 -3.09
C VAL A 72 2.07 11.31 -4.52
N ALA A 73 1.58 10.42 -5.36
CA ALA A 73 1.26 10.71 -6.75
C ALA A 73 -0.20 10.36 -7.05
N GLY A 74 -0.81 11.12 -7.95
CA GLY A 74 -2.16 10.86 -8.44
C GLY A 74 -2.40 11.54 -9.78
N GLY A 75 -2.99 10.82 -10.72
CA GLY A 75 -3.13 11.29 -12.08
C GLY A 75 -1.75 11.58 -12.72
N ALA A 76 -1.54 12.80 -13.18
CA ALA A 76 -0.29 13.24 -13.80
C ALA A 76 0.55 14.15 -12.87
N ARG A 77 0.31 14.11 -11.56
CA ARG A 77 0.97 14.98 -10.57
C ARG A 77 1.63 14.17 -9.47
N GLU A 78 2.74 14.71 -8.97
CA GLU A 78 3.44 14.24 -7.79
C GLU A 78 3.50 15.38 -6.76
N VAL A 79 3.40 15.03 -5.47
CA VAL A 79 3.47 15.96 -4.34
C VAL A 79 4.54 15.44 -3.38
N GLU A 80 5.67 16.11 -3.36
CA GLU A 80 6.82 15.78 -2.52
C GLU A 80 6.78 16.47 -1.15
N SER A 81 5.97 17.51 -1.00
CA SER A 81 5.84 18.28 0.25
C SER A 81 4.47 18.90 0.40
N GLY A 82 4.03 19.04 1.66
CA GLY A 82 2.72 19.55 2.01
C GLY A 82 1.63 18.46 2.05
N PRO A 83 0.43 18.82 2.53
CA PRO A 83 -0.65 17.88 2.70
C PRO A 83 -1.17 17.38 1.37
N ALA A 84 -1.17 16.06 1.19
CA ALA A 84 -1.70 15.43 0.00
C ALA A 84 -2.27 14.04 0.31
N VAL A 85 -3.40 13.72 -0.30
CA VAL A 85 -4.05 12.42 -0.26
C VAL A 85 -4.30 11.93 -1.67
N SER A 86 -3.83 10.74 -1.98
CA SER A 86 -4.11 10.04 -3.23
C SER A 86 -5.00 8.84 -2.93
N LEU A 87 -6.16 8.78 -3.55
CA LEU A 87 -7.10 7.68 -3.44
C LEU A 87 -7.36 7.07 -4.82
N TRP A 88 -7.26 5.76 -4.90
CA TRP A 88 -7.65 4.97 -6.04
C TRP A 88 -8.78 4.02 -5.67
N LEU A 89 -9.85 4.02 -6.45
CA LEU A 89 -11.00 3.13 -6.29
C LEU A 89 -11.10 2.22 -7.49
N ALA A 90 -11.47 0.97 -7.25
CA ALA A 90 -11.80 0.02 -8.30
C ALA A 90 -13.18 -0.60 -8.08
N SER A 91 -13.85 -0.96 -9.17
CA SER A 91 -15.11 -1.69 -9.18
C SER A 91 -14.97 -3.01 -9.92
N ASP A 92 -15.87 -3.94 -9.63
CA ASP A 92 -16.01 -5.20 -10.36
C ASP A 92 -14.70 -6.05 -10.33
N LEU A 93 -14.08 -6.13 -9.16
CA LEU A 93 -12.89 -6.98 -8.91
C LEU A 93 -13.24 -8.40 -8.43
N GLY A 94 -14.51 -8.68 -8.17
CA GLY A 94 -14.93 -9.90 -7.47
C GLY A 94 -14.64 -9.82 -5.96
N PRO A 95 -14.61 -10.94 -5.26
CA PRO A 95 -14.32 -10.95 -3.83
C PRO A 95 -12.88 -10.51 -3.59
N VAL A 96 -12.72 -9.48 -2.77
CA VAL A 96 -11.43 -8.91 -2.36
C VAL A 96 -11.24 -9.20 -0.88
N GLU A 97 -10.08 -9.74 -0.50
CA GLU A 97 -9.73 -10.07 0.87
C GLU A 97 -8.49 -9.27 1.29
N THR A 98 -8.66 -8.39 2.26
CA THR A 98 -7.55 -7.68 2.91
C THR A 98 -6.96 -8.53 4.03
N PHE A 99 -5.66 -8.35 4.30
CA PHE A 99 -4.98 -9.08 5.36
C PHE A 99 -3.87 -8.25 6.00
N ALA A 100 -3.51 -8.59 7.24
CA ALA A 100 -2.29 -8.17 7.88
C ALA A 100 -1.33 -9.35 8.04
N MET A 101 -0.04 -9.07 8.01
CA MET A 101 1.02 -10.03 8.28
C MET A 101 2.02 -9.50 9.29
N GLU A 102 2.54 -10.40 10.07
CA GLU A 102 3.65 -10.15 11.00
C GLU A 102 4.82 -11.10 10.71
N PHE A 103 6.00 -10.68 11.13
CA PHE A 103 7.17 -11.52 11.17
C PHE A 103 7.65 -11.65 12.60
N VAL A 104 7.78 -12.88 13.08
CA VAL A 104 8.20 -13.17 14.44
C VAL A 104 9.49 -13.98 14.41
N GLN A 105 10.51 -13.48 15.10
CA GLN A 105 11.74 -14.26 15.31
C GLN A 105 11.52 -15.28 16.42
N THR A 106 11.72 -16.55 16.09
CA THR A 106 11.59 -17.67 17.03
C THR A 106 12.93 -18.33 17.29
N ALA A 107 13.02 -19.21 18.30
CA ALA A 107 14.25 -19.96 18.59
C ALA A 107 14.66 -20.90 17.42
N SER A 108 13.71 -21.29 16.59
CA SER A 108 13.91 -22.15 15.41
C SER A 108 14.09 -21.39 14.10
N GLY A 109 14.09 -20.06 14.13
CA GLY A 109 14.17 -19.18 12.94
C GLY A 109 13.01 -18.20 12.87
N GLY A 110 12.94 -17.44 11.78
CA GLY A 110 11.85 -16.50 11.52
C GLY A 110 10.58 -17.20 11.03
N ALA A 111 9.43 -16.67 11.39
CA ALA A 111 8.12 -17.15 10.93
C ALA A 111 7.22 -15.98 10.51
N PHE A 112 6.53 -16.16 9.40
CA PHE A 112 5.47 -15.25 8.95
C PHE A 112 4.12 -15.72 9.47
N GLY A 113 3.34 -14.80 10.05
CA GLY A 113 1.99 -15.04 10.55
C GLY A 113 0.96 -14.12 9.91
N GLY A 114 -0.32 -14.39 10.15
CA GLY A 114 -1.45 -13.53 9.78
C GLY A 114 -2.14 -13.86 8.46
N TYR A 115 -1.42 -14.32 7.44
CA TYR A 115 -2.03 -14.66 6.15
C TYR A 115 -1.37 -15.87 5.49
N ARG A 116 -2.17 -16.66 4.77
CA ARG A 116 -1.71 -17.80 3.98
C ARG A 116 -1.86 -17.52 2.50
N PHE A 117 -0.75 -17.39 1.80
CA PHE A 117 -0.76 -17.15 0.36
C PHE A 117 -1.34 -18.31 -0.43
N THR A 118 -2.08 -17.96 -1.46
CA THR A 118 -2.61 -18.85 -2.49
C THR A 118 -2.18 -18.32 -3.87
N PRO A 119 -2.26 -19.12 -4.95
CA PRO A 119 -2.04 -18.60 -6.29
C PRO A 119 -2.97 -17.41 -6.60
N GLY A 120 -2.41 -16.31 -7.10
CA GLY A 120 -3.15 -15.09 -7.40
C GLY A 120 -2.26 -13.85 -7.30
N VAL A 121 -2.85 -12.68 -7.44
CA VAL A 121 -2.17 -11.39 -7.30
C VAL A 121 -2.39 -10.85 -5.90
N HIS A 122 -1.31 -10.48 -5.23
CA HIS A 122 -1.32 -9.88 -3.90
C HIS A 122 -0.65 -8.51 -4.00
N LEU A 123 -1.36 -7.46 -3.60
CA LEU A 123 -0.79 -6.13 -3.44
C LEU A 123 -0.48 -5.92 -1.97
N MET A 124 0.75 -5.50 -1.64
CA MET A 124 1.20 -5.38 -0.25
C MET A 124 1.93 -4.06 -0.02
N VAL A 125 1.77 -3.52 1.18
CA VAL A 125 2.56 -2.42 1.73
C VAL A 125 3.18 -2.90 3.04
N CYS A 126 4.50 -2.80 3.15
CA CYS A 126 5.25 -3.38 4.25
C CYS A 126 5.98 -2.31 5.07
N ASP A 127 6.12 -2.54 6.37
CA ASP A 127 7.05 -1.78 7.19
C ASP A 127 8.49 -2.23 6.94
N PRO A 128 9.42 -1.32 6.57
CA PRO A 128 10.79 -1.67 6.23
C PRO A 128 11.62 -2.18 7.41
N PHE A 129 11.18 -1.94 8.64
CA PHE A 129 11.94 -2.25 9.85
C PHE A 129 11.55 -3.58 10.51
N THR A 130 10.31 -4.02 10.29
CA THR A 130 9.78 -5.21 10.99
C THR A 130 9.40 -6.33 10.04
N PHE A 131 9.34 -6.07 8.72
CA PHE A 131 8.89 -7.06 7.76
C PHE A 131 9.96 -7.39 6.71
N PRO A 132 10.61 -8.56 6.78
CA PRO A 132 11.64 -8.99 5.84
C PRO A 132 11.02 -9.46 4.52
N ALA A 133 10.60 -8.52 3.68
CA ALA A 133 9.90 -8.81 2.42
C ALA A 133 10.73 -9.69 1.47
N GLY A 134 12.07 -9.56 1.47
CA GLY A 134 12.96 -10.40 0.69
C GLY A 134 12.84 -11.89 1.06
N ASP A 135 12.78 -12.20 2.35
CA ASP A 135 12.65 -13.58 2.84
C ASP A 135 11.26 -14.16 2.50
N LEU A 136 10.21 -13.32 2.61
CA LEU A 136 8.88 -13.72 2.18
C LEU A 136 8.86 -14.08 0.69
N LEU A 137 9.41 -13.21 -0.16
CA LEU A 137 9.44 -13.44 -1.61
C LEU A 137 10.25 -14.69 -1.97
N ALA A 138 11.38 -14.93 -1.30
CA ALA A 138 12.17 -16.15 -1.48
C ALA A 138 11.36 -17.40 -1.09
N HIS A 139 10.64 -17.35 0.02
CA HIS A 139 9.77 -18.43 0.46
C HIS A 139 8.63 -18.70 -0.53
N LEU A 140 7.93 -17.66 -0.99
CA LEU A 140 6.81 -17.81 -1.93
C LEU A 140 7.26 -18.37 -3.28
N ASN A 141 8.39 -17.93 -3.80
CA ASN A 141 8.95 -18.44 -5.06
C ASN A 141 9.23 -19.94 -4.99
N GLN A 142 9.57 -20.47 -3.82
CA GLN A 142 9.87 -21.90 -3.64
C GLN A 142 8.62 -22.73 -3.33
N HIS A 143 7.67 -22.19 -2.57
CA HIS A 143 6.63 -23.00 -1.93
C HIS A 143 5.21 -22.69 -2.40
N VAL A 144 4.98 -21.53 -3.03
CA VAL A 144 3.62 -21.12 -3.49
C VAL A 144 3.65 -20.72 -4.97
N PRO A 145 3.80 -21.68 -5.87
CA PRO A 145 3.81 -21.40 -7.30
C PRO A 145 2.54 -20.68 -7.76
N GLY A 146 2.69 -19.57 -8.47
CA GLY A 146 1.58 -18.77 -8.99
C GLY A 146 1.09 -17.66 -8.02
N ALA A 147 1.64 -17.53 -6.82
CA ALA A 147 1.49 -16.30 -6.05
C ALA A 147 2.36 -15.20 -6.69
N VAL A 148 1.74 -14.08 -7.01
CA VAL A 148 2.42 -12.89 -7.55
C VAL A 148 2.25 -11.76 -6.54
N VAL A 149 3.36 -11.27 -6.00
CA VAL A 149 3.33 -10.17 -5.04
C VAL A 149 3.80 -8.89 -5.73
N MET A 150 3.03 -7.83 -5.56
CA MET A 150 3.32 -6.46 -5.99
C MET A 150 3.21 -5.52 -4.80
N GLY A 151 3.88 -4.38 -4.88
CA GLY A 151 3.79 -3.37 -3.82
C GLY A 151 5.15 -2.79 -3.46
N GLY A 152 5.30 -2.36 -2.21
CA GLY A 152 6.52 -1.70 -1.77
C GLY A 152 6.58 -1.53 -0.26
N MET A 153 7.65 -0.84 0.16
CA MET A 153 7.87 -0.49 1.56
C MET A 153 7.33 0.91 1.84
N ALA A 154 6.74 1.10 3.03
CA ALA A 154 6.35 2.44 3.50
C ALA A 154 7.60 3.31 3.71
N SER A 155 7.51 4.61 3.36
CA SER A 155 8.71 5.45 3.19
C SER A 155 8.87 6.59 4.22
N VAL A 156 7.90 6.79 5.12
CA VAL A 156 7.95 7.89 6.11
C VAL A 156 8.75 7.53 7.36
N ALA A 157 8.70 6.28 7.78
CA ALA A 157 9.30 5.84 9.02
C ALA A 157 10.85 5.92 8.97
N LEU A 158 11.45 6.33 10.08
CA LEU A 158 12.91 6.33 10.30
C LEU A 158 13.34 5.18 11.22
N ARG A 159 12.39 4.51 11.87
CA ARG A 159 12.61 3.38 12.78
C ARG A 159 11.33 2.57 12.95
N SER A 160 11.47 1.37 13.49
CA SER A 160 10.35 0.49 13.85
C SER A 160 9.28 1.21 14.68
N GLY A 161 8.00 0.90 14.41
CA GLY A 161 6.83 1.47 15.10
C GLY A 161 6.42 2.87 14.62
N GLN A 162 7.06 3.40 13.57
CA GLN A 162 6.70 4.70 12.98
C GLN A 162 5.99 4.60 11.64
N SER A 163 5.96 3.44 11.02
CA SER A 163 5.15 3.22 9.82
C SER A 163 3.66 3.33 10.15
N LEU A 164 2.91 3.90 9.24
CA LEU A 164 1.46 4.02 9.35
C LEU A 164 0.85 3.36 8.11
N LEU A 165 0.58 2.07 8.25
CA LEU A 165 -0.04 1.24 7.22
C LEU A 165 -1.56 1.26 7.40
N PHE A 166 -2.30 1.34 6.34
CA PHE A 166 -3.76 1.37 6.34
C PHE A 166 -4.32 0.00 6.00
N LEU A 167 -5.25 -0.46 6.82
CA LEU A 167 -5.97 -1.71 6.61
C LEU A 167 -7.45 -1.50 6.96
N ASP A 168 -8.28 -1.46 5.95
CA ASP A 168 -9.71 -1.17 6.05
C ASP A 168 -9.97 0.19 6.72
N ASP A 169 -10.41 0.22 7.97
CA ASP A 169 -10.73 1.42 8.75
C ASP A 169 -9.69 1.77 9.82
N ARG A 170 -8.55 1.06 9.85
CA ARG A 170 -7.55 1.17 10.92
C ARG A 170 -6.13 1.39 10.42
N VAL A 171 -5.27 1.84 11.34
CA VAL A 171 -3.83 2.00 11.14
C VAL A 171 -3.08 0.87 11.86
N VAL A 172 -2.10 0.30 11.16
CA VAL A 172 -1.15 -0.71 11.65
C VAL A 172 0.26 -0.13 11.58
N THR A 173 1.10 -0.36 12.59
CA THR A 173 2.40 0.31 12.70
C THR A 173 3.61 -0.57 12.40
N ASP A 174 3.39 -1.86 12.16
CA ASP A 174 4.43 -2.86 11.93
C ASP A 174 3.93 -4.00 11.03
N GLY A 175 4.84 -4.85 10.60
CA GLY A 175 4.49 -5.95 9.71
C GLY A 175 4.18 -5.50 8.28
N ALA A 176 3.12 -6.02 7.73
CA ALA A 176 2.64 -5.70 6.39
C ALA A 176 1.11 -5.75 6.34
N VAL A 177 0.54 -4.92 5.47
CA VAL A 177 -0.86 -5.01 5.07
C VAL A 177 -0.94 -5.39 3.60
N GLY A 178 -1.96 -6.10 3.22
CA GLY A 178 -2.11 -6.52 1.84
C GLY A 178 -3.54 -6.84 1.45
N VAL A 179 -3.70 -7.11 0.18
CA VAL A 179 -4.96 -7.55 -0.41
C VAL A 179 -4.69 -8.66 -1.41
N HIS A 180 -5.53 -9.69 -1.35
CA HIS A 180 -5.61 -10.70 -2.39
C HIS A 180 -6.62 -10.25 -3.45
N LEU A 181 -6.17 -10.13 -4.67
CA LEU A 181 -6.97 -9.74 -5.82
C LEU A 181 -7.24 -10.97 -6.69
N PRO A 182 -8.50 -11.16 -7.15
CA PRO A 182 -8.80 -12.26 -8.04
C PRO A 182 -7.97 -12.15 -9.33
N ARG A 183 -7.37 -13.24 -9.76
CA ARG A 183 -6.46 -13.27 -10.92
C ARG A 183 -7.15 -12.94 -12.26
N ALA A 184 -8.44 -13.10 -12.34
CA ALA A 184 -9.20 -12.86 -13.56
C ALA A 184 -9.20 -11.35 -13.89
N GLY A 185 -8.59 -11.00 -15.04
CA GLY A 185 -8.55 -9.62 -15.55
C GLY A 185 -7.45 -8.74 -14.96
N ILE A 186 -6.59 -9.25 -14.06
CA ILE A 186 -5.45 -8.51 -13.54
C ILE A 186 -4.16 -9.03 -14.18
N HIS A 187 -3.42 -8.14 -14.82
CA HIS A 187 -2.16 -8.44 -15.49
C HIS A 187 -1.02 -7.67 -14.83
N PRO A 188 -0.19 -8.32 -14.00
CA PRO A 188 0.97 -7.67 -13.40
C PRO A 188 1.97 -7.27 -14.49
N LEU A 189 2.40 -6.02 -14.47
CA LEU A 189 3.44 -5.51 -15.35
C LEU A 189 4.62 -5.06 -14.52
N VAL A 190 5.82 -5.50 -14.89
CA VAL A 190 7.07 -5.04 -14.28
C VAL A 190 7.81 -4.21 -15.32
N ALA A 191 8.06 -2.94 -15.00
CA ALA A 191 8.87 -2.04 -15.80
C ALA A 191 10.13 -1.65 -15.03
N GLN A 192 11.30 -1.96 -15.57
CA GLN A 192 12.58 -1.54 -15.03
C GLN A 192 13.13 -0.43 -15.89
N GLY A 193 13.06 0.81 -15.40
CA GLY A 193 13.50 2.01 -16.12
C GLY A 193 14.99 2.32 -15.98
N CYS A 194 15.71 1.59 -15.12
CA CYS A 194 17.13 1.84 -14.84
C CYS A 194 18.01 0.72 -15.37
N ARG A 195 19.13 1.11 -15.96
CA ARG A 195 20.24 0.19 -16.25
C ARG A 195 21.51 0.74 -15.61
N PRO A 196 22.43 -0.10 -15.14
CA PRO A 196 23.73 0.35 -14.66
C PRO A 196 24.47 1.11 -15.79
N VAL A 197 25.06 2.25 -15.44
CA VAL A 197 25.89 3.05 -16.35
C VAL A 197 27.26 3.26 -15.70
N GLY A 198 28.33 2.97 -16.45
CA GLY A 198 29.70 3.00 -15.95
C GLY A 198 30.16 1.69 -15.33
N ASP A 199 31.36 1.73 -14.76
CA ASP A 199 31.96 0.55 -14.11
C ASP A 199 31.47 0.41 -12.65
N PRO A 200 31.39 -0.83 -12.12
CA PRO A 200 31.04 -1.05 -10.74
C PRO A 200 32.17 -0.58 -9.81
N TYR A 201 31.80 0.15 -8.75
CA TYR A 201 32.70 0.58 -7.68
C TYR A 201 32.34 -0.13 -6.38
N ILE A 202 33.35 -0.38 -5.56
CA ILE A 202 33.17 -0.86 -4.19
C ILE A 202 33.33 0.34 -3.26
N VAL A 203 32.33 0.55 -2.39
CA VAL A 203 32.43 1.53 -1.31
C VAL A 203 33.44 1.00 -0.30
N THR A 204 34.57 1.66 -0.16
CA THR A 204 35.65 1.27 0.76
C THR A 204 35.58 2.00 2.11
N GLN A 205 34.86 3.11 2.18
CA GLN A 205 34.62 3.86 3.40
C GLN A 205 33.31 4.66 3.24
N ALA A 206 32.50 4.71 4.29
CA ALA A 206 31.35 5.56 4.42
C ALA A 206 31.38 6.21 5.80
N ASP A 207 31.24 7.53 5.85
CA ASP A 207 31.01 8.28 7.09
C ASP A 207 29.49 8.38 7.27
N GLY A 208 28.95 7.76 8.34
CA GLY A 208 27.54 7.61 8.65
C GLY A 208 26.85 8.88 9.13
#